data_7b841fd41318fc4214abaef4734ac37c
#
_entry.id   7b841fd41318fc4214abaef4734ac37c
#
_cell.length_a   1.000
_cell.length_b   1.000
_cell.length_c   1.000
_cell.angle_alpha   90.00
_cell.angle_beta   90.00
_cell.angle_gamma   90.00
#
_symmetry.space_group_name_H-M   'P 1'
#
loop_
_entity.id
_entity.type
_entity.pdbx_description
1 polymer ?
#
loop_
_entity_poly.entity_id
_entity_poly.type
_entity_poly.pdbx_seq_one_letter_code
_entity_poly.pdbx_strand_id
1 'polypeptide(L)'
;RTLGAFLPVCFFVICGFEHCVANMYYIPAGLLALEVPHYAELAREAGVAVESLTWSRFFLQNLLPVTVGNLMGGCGFAALIWSVYHPRGPLERRPLTGDREAADMSVQ
;
A
#
# COMPACT_ATOMS: atom_id res chain seq x y z
N ARG A 1 -3.46 16.42 14.08
CA ARG A 1 -3.74 15.27 13.20
C ARG A 1 -2.93 15.32 11.91
N THR A 2 -2.76 16.47 11.27
CA THR A 2 -2.03 16.65 10.00
C THR A 2 -0.53 16.34 10.13
N LEU A 3 0.10 16.73 11.24
CA LEU A 3 1.52 16.49 11.50
C LEU A 3 1.85 15.00 11.64
N GLY A 4 0.93 14.21 12.19
CA GLY A 4 1.11 12.76 12.35
C GLY A 4 1.14 11.99 11.05
N ALA A 5 0.47 12.50 10.00
CA ALA A 5 0.53 11.92 8.66
C ALA A 5 1.72 12.46 7.84
N PHE A 6 2.10 13.73 8.07
CA PHE A 6 3.16 14.39 7.34
C PHE A 6 4.54 13.74 7.56
N LEU A 7 4.90 13.46 8.81
CA LEU A 7 6.21 12.89 9.15
C LEU A 7 6.47 11.51 8.48
N PRO A 8 5.55 10.52 8.56
CA PRO A 8 5.76 9.24 7.89
C PRO A 8 5.87 9.36 6.37
N VAL A 9 5.08 10.25 5.75
CA VAL A 9 5.12 10.48 4.29
C VAL A 9 6.43 11.13 3.88
N CYS A 10 6.90 12.15 4.61
CA CYS A 10 8.21 12.77 4.36
C CYS A 10 9.34 11.76 4.50
N PHE A 11 9.34 10.95 5.56
CA PHE A 11 10.33 9.91 5.78
C PHE A 11 10.33 8.89 4.64
N PHE A 12 9.15 8.44 4.22
CA PHE A 12 8.98 7.52 3.11
C PHE A 12 9.58 8.07 1.80
N VAL A 13 9.31 9.35 1.48
CA VAL A 13 9.83 10.00 0.27
C VAL A 13 11.34 10.20 0.34
N ILE A 14 11.87 10.64 1.50
CA ILE A 14 13.31 10.85 1.70
C ILE A 14 14.10 9.55 1.60
N CYS A 15 13.56 8.44 2.12
CA CYS A 15 14.18 7.12 2.03
C CYS A 15 14.13 6.51 0.63
N GLY A 16 13.38 7.10 -0.31
CA GLY A 16 13.27 6.60 -1.68
C GLY A 16 12.62 5.22 -1.78
N PHE A 17 11.70 4.90 -0.87
CA PHE A 17 10.99 3.63 -0.92
C PHE A 17 10.11 3.51 -2.16
N GLU A 18 10.16 2.35 -2.78
CA GLU A 18 9.35 2.03 -3.95
C GLU A 18 7.85 2.07 -3.63
N HIS A 19 7.11 2.84 -4.43
CA HIS A 19 5.67 3.01 -4.28
C HIS A 19 4.95 2.64 -5.57
N CYS A 20 4.09 1.62 -5.52
CA CYS A 20 3.41 1.12 -6.71
C CYS A 20 2.58 2.19 -7.44
N VAL A 21 1.87 3.06 -6.71
CA VAL A 21 1.06 4.14 -7.30
C VAL A 21 1.93 5.20 -7.97
N ALA A 22 3.07 5.56 -7.36
CA ALA A 22 4.00 6.50 -7.97
C ALA A 22 4.64 5.91 -9.24
N ASN A 23 5.02 4.64 -9.21
CA ASN A 23 5.58 3.93 -10.35
C ASN A 23 4.58 3.79 -11.50
N MET A 24 3.28 3.64 -11.20
CA MET A 24 2.21 3.65 -12.20
C MET A 24 2.11 4.96 -12.98
N TYR A 25 2.61 6.04 -12.43
CA TYR A 25 2.65 7.33 -13.13
C TYR A 25 4.01 7.57 -13.81
N TYR A 26 5.11 7.46 -13.06
CA TYR A 26 6.42 7.86 -13.57
C TYR A 26 6.95 6.96 -14.68
N ILE A 27 6.75 5.65 -14.58
CA ILE A 27 7.31 4.73 -15.58
C ILE A 27 6.54 4.81 -16.91
N PRO A 28 5.20 4.79 -16.96
CA PRO A 28 4.46 5.04 -18.19
C PRO A 28 4.74 6.42 -18.79
N ALA A 29 4.84 7.47 -17.98
CA ALA A 29 5.18 8.80 -18.45
C ALA A 29 6.57 8.82 -19.10
N GLY A 30 7.54 8.14 -18.51
CA GLY A 30 8.86 7.96 -19.10
C GLY A 30 8.83 7.18 -20.41
N LEU A 31 8.07 6.08 -20.48
CA LEU A 31 7.91 5.28 -21.69
C LEU A 31 7.29 6.09 -22.84
N LEU A 32 6.26 6.89 -22.55
CA LEU A 32 5.65 7.78 -23.55
C LEU A 32 6.59 8.92 -23.97
N ALA A 33 7.38 9.45 -23.06
CA ALA A 33 8.36 10.46 -23.37
C ALA A 33 9.44 9.93 -24.34
N LEU A 34 9.80 8.65 -24.23
CA LEU A 34 10.78 8.01 -25.13
C LEU A 34 10.28 7.83 -26.57
N GLU A 35 8.99 7.96 -26.84
CA GLU A 35 8.45 7.97 -28.21
C GLU A 35 8.88 9.22 -28.98
N VAL A 36 9.28 10.28 -28.28
CA VAL A 36 9.83 11.50 -28.89
C VAL A 36 11.35 11.33 -29.03
N PRO A 37 11.92 11.34 -30.26
CA PRO A 37 13.35 11.06 -30.52
C PRO A 37 14.30 11.94 -29.69
N HIS A 38 13.94 13.20 -29.51
CA HIS A 38 14.73 14.15 -28.74
C HIS A 38 14.94 13.74 -27.29
N TYR A 39 13.89 13.27 -26.62
CA TYR A 39 13.99 12.79 -25.23
C TYR A 39 14.70 11.44 -25.12
N ALA A 40 14.56 10.59 -26.13
CA ALA A 40 15.28 9.32 -26.17
C ALA A 40 16.79 9.52 -26.28
N GLU A 41 17.25 10.51 -27.06
CA GLU A 41 18.66 10.86 -27.16
C GLU A 41 19.21 11.42 -25.85
N LEU A 42 18.52 12.38 -25.25
CA LEU A 42 18.89 12.93 -23.94
C LEU A 42 18.97 11.86 -22.84
N ALA A 43 18.04 10.91 -22.84
CA ALA A 43 18.06 9.80 -21.88
C ALA A 43 19.28 8.88 -22.09
N ARG A 44 19.68 8.62 -23.33
CA ARG A 44 20.88 7.83 -23.64
C ARG A 44 22.15 8.57 -23.25
N GLU A 45 22.22 9.87 -23.49
CA GLU A 45 23.35 10.73 -23.08
C GLU A 45 23.49 10.77 -21.56
N ALA A 46 22.36 10.75 -20.84
CA ALA A 46 22.30 10.65 -19.37
C ALA A 46 22.64 9.26 -18.83
N GLY A 47 22.97 8.29 -19.69
CA GLY A 47 23.35 6.93 -19.28
C GLY A 47 22.17 6.03 -18.90
N VAL A 48 20.95 6.42 -19.25
CA VAL A 48 19.76 5.60 -19.00
C VAL A 48 19.67 4.48 -20.02
N ALA A 49 19.53 3.24 -19.57
CA ALA A 49 19.35 2.07 -20.43
C ALA A 49 17.93 2.05 -21.03
N VAL A 50 17.71 2.91 -22.03
CA VAL A 50 16.40 3.11 -22.69
C VAL A 50 15.83 1.79 -23.23
N GLU A 51 16.72 0.90 -23.73
CA GLU A 51 16.33 -0.41 -24.28
C GLU A 51 15.77 -1.37 -23.23
N SER A 52 16.07 -1.13 -21.96
CA SER A 52 15.53 -1.92 -20.85
C SER A 52 14.14 -1.44 -20.40
N LEU A 53 13.74 -0.23 -20.77
CA LEU A 53 12.43 0.35 -20.48
C LEU A 53 11.39 -0.19 -21.47
N THR A 54 10.72 -1.26 -21.09
CA THR A 54 9.63 -1.87 -21.88
C THR A 54 8.40 -2.07 -21.02
N TRP A 55 7.23 -2.04 -21.64
CA TRP A 55 5.96 -2.26 -20.94
C TRP A 55 5.91 -3.60 -20.18
N SER A 56 6.48 -4.66 -20.77
CA SER A 56 6.55 -5.98 -20.11
C SER A 56 7.39 -5.94 -18.84
N ARG A 57 8.55 -5.27 -18.87
CA ARG A 57 9.41 -5.13 -17.69
C ARG A 57 8.77 -4.24 -16.64
N PHE A 58 8.08 -3.19 -17.04
CA PHE A 58 7.32 -2.35 -16.14
C PHE A 58 6.32 -3.17 -15.33
N PHE A 59 5.48 -3.97 -15.99
CA PHE A 59 4.46 -4.74 -15.29
C PHE A 59 5.05 -5.88 -14.45
N LEU A 60 5.95 -6.68 -14.99
CA LEU A 60 6.42 -7.91 -14.36
C LEU A 60 7.57 -7.71 -13.38
N GLN A 61 8.50 -6.80 -13.68
CA GLN A 61 9.72 -6.62 -12.90
C GLN A 61 9.65 -5.43 -11.93
N ASN A 62 8.71 -4.51 -12.12
CA ASN A 62 8.53 -3.37 -11.22
C ASN A 62 7.16 -3.38 -10.56
N LEU A 63 6.08 -3.20 -11.31
CA LEU A 63 4.76 -2.97 -10.73
C LEU A 63 4.28 -4.14 -9.87
N LEU A 64 4.42 -5.35 -10.32
CA LEU A 64 3.93 -6.54 -9.62
C LEU A 64 4.69 -6.77 -8.29
N PRO A 65 6.03 -6.86 -8.26
CA PRO A 65 6.76 -7.06 -7.00
C PRO A 65 6.61 -5.89 -6.04
N VAL A 66 6.60 -4.65 -6.53
CA VAL A 66 6.40 -3.46 -5.68
C VAL A 66 4.99 -3.45 -5.08
N THR A 67 3.97 -3.81 -5.84
CA THR A 67 2.59 -3.90 -5.34
C THR A 67 2.46 -4.96 -4.26
N VAL A 68 3.02 -6.15 -4.45
CA VAL A 68 3.03 -7.22 -3.45
C VAL A 68 3.77 -6.75 -2.19
N GLY A 69 4.93 -6.15 -2.33
CA GLY A 69 5.71 -5.61 -1.21
C GLY A 69 4.94 -4.52 -0.43
N ASN A 70 4.31 -3.58 -1.14
CA ASN A 70 3.51 -2.53 -0.52
C ASN A 70 2.28 -3.09 0.20
N LEU A 71 1.62 -4.10 -0.39
CA LEU A 71 0.46 -4.76 0.24
C LEU A 71 0.87 -5.52 1.51
N MET A 72 1.94 -6.30 1.44
CA MET A 72 2.45 -7.05 2.60
C MET A 72 2.91 -6.09 3.71
N GLY A 73 3.66 -5.05 3.38
CA GLY A 73 4.12 -4.05 4.34
C GLY A 73 2.98 -3.26 4.96
N GLY A 74 2.07 -2.75 4.13
CA GLY A 74 0.92 -1.98 4.58
C GLY A 74 -0.05 -2.78 5.45
N CYS A 75 -0.45 -3.96 5.01
CA CYS A 75 -1.33 -4.85 5.77
C CYS A 75 -0.67 -5.36 7.05
N GLY A 76 0.62 -5.74 6.99
CA GLY A 76 1.37 -6.21 8.15
C GLY A 76 1.51 -5.14 9.22
N PHE A 77 1.84 -3.91 8.83
CA PHE A 77 1.95 -2.78 9.74
C PHE A 77 0.59 -2.38 10.33
N ALA A 78 -0.47 -2.34 9.51
CA ALA A 78 -1.82 -2.08 9.99
C ALA A 78 -2.30 -3.14 10.98
N ALA A 79 -2.05 -4.42 10.70
CA ALA A 79 -2.40 -5.52 11.61
C ALA A 79 -1.63 -5.44 12.93
N LEU A 80 -0.35 -5.06 12.88
CA LEU A 80 0.47 -4.84 14.07
C LEU A 80 -0.09 -3.72 14.94
N ILE A 81 -0.37 -2.55 14.35
CA ILE A 81 -0.96 -1.42 15.05
C ILE A 81 -2.32 -1.81 15.64
N TRP A 82 -3.18 -2.45 14.85
CA TRP A 82 -4.48 -2.94 15.31
C TRP A 82 -4.34 -3.87 16.52
N SER A 83 -3.39 -4.80 16.48
CA SER A 83 -3.14 -5.76 17.56
C SER A 83 -2.70 -5.08 18.86
N VAL A 84 -1.94 -3.98 18.76
CA VAL A 84 -1.42 -3.22 19.92
C VAL A 84 -2.50 -2.29 20.51
N TYR A 85 -3.27 -1.61 19.65
CA TYR A 85 -4.23 -0.60 20.08
C TYR A 85 -5.63 -1.13 20.38
N HIS A 86 -5.95 -2.36 19.92
CA HIS A 86 -7.18 -3.07 20.31
C HIS A 86 -6.81 -4.18 21.28
N PRO A 87 -6.71 -3.88 22.59
CA PRO A 87 -6.59 -4.92 23.59
C PRO A 87 -7.80 -5.83 23.44
N ARG A 88 -7.55 -7.13 23.33
CA ARG A 88 -8.59 -8.15 23.29
C ARG A 88 -9.35 -8.06 24.61
N GLY A 89 -10.43 -7.26 24.64
CA GLY A 89 -11.41 -7.34 25.68
C GLY A 89 -11.91 -8.78 25.76
N PRO A 90 -12.24 -9.30 26.96
CA PRO A 90 -12.85 -10.61 27.06
C PRO A 90 -14.00 -10.65 26.05
N LEU A 91 -14.04 -11.72 25.22
CA LEU A 91 -15.13 -11.96 24.28
C LEU A 91 -16.41 -11.90 25.08
N GLU A 92 -17.10 -10.76 25.05
CA GLU A 92 -18.40 -10.60 25.65
C GLU A 92 -19.28 -11.64 24.97
N ARG A 93 -19.55 -12.74 25.68
CA ARG A 93 -20.43 -13.78 25.20
C ARG A 93 -21.77 -13.09 25.00
N ARG A 94 -22.09 -12.83 23.75
CA ARG A 94 -23.39 -12.33 23.35
C ARG A 94 -24.41 -13.35 23.93
N PRO A 95 -25.22 -13.00 24.92
CA PRO A 95 -26.16 -13.95 25.47
C PRO A 95 -27.06 -14.42 24.33
N LEU A 96 -27.10 -15.73 24.12
CA LEU A 96 -28.00 -16.31 23.14
C LEU A 96 -29.42 -15.90 23.55
N THR A 97 -30.23 -15.56 22.58
CA THR A 97 -31.60 -15.00 22.72
C THR A 97 -32.49 -15.79 23.69
N GLY A 98 -32.20 -17.06 23.97
CA GLY A 98 -32.93 -17.91 24.89
C GLY A 98 -32.83 -17.50 26.36
N ASP A 99 -31.77 -16.81 26.79
CA ASP A 99 -31.60 -16.42 28.20
C ASP A 99 -32.50 -15.24 28.60
N ARG A 100 -32.97 -14.46 27.60
CA ARG A 100 -33.97 -13.38 27.87
C ARG A 100 -35.39 -13.87 28.05
N GLU A 101 -35.77 -14.89 27.28
CA GLU A 101 -37.12 -15.50 27.43
C GLU A 101 -37.28 -16.22 28.78
N ALA A 102 -36.22 -16.88 29.23
CA ALA A 102 -36.24 -17.55 30.55
C ALA A 102 -36.32 -16.54 31.72
N ALA A 103 -35.65 -15.38 31.60
CA ALA A 103 -35.71 -14.34 32.62
C ALA A 103 -37.09 -13.65 32.71
N ASP A 104 -37.77 -13.47 31.57
CA ASP A 104 -39.07 -12.80 31.50
C ASP A 104 -40.23 -13.71 32.05
N MET A 105 -40.10 -15.03 31.89
CA MET A 105 -41.05 -16.01 32.45
C MET A 105 -40.92 -16.20 33.95
N SER A 106 -39.83 -15.80 34.58
CA SER A 106 -39.61 -15.92 36.03
C SER A 106 -40.19 -14.75 36.85
N VAL A 107 -40.71 -13.72 36.20
CA VAL A 107 -41.23 -12.48 36.82
C VAL A 107 -42.78 -12.43 36.80
N GLN A 108 -43.43 -13.40 36.17
CA GLN A 108 -44.91 -13.55 36.24
C GLN A 108 -45.29 -14.58 37.29
#